data_eb24771ab90ff0b0bd474295081cc017
#
_entry.id   eb24771ab90ff0b0bd474295081cc017
#
_cell.length_a   1.000
_cell.length_b   1.000
_cell.length_c   1.000
_cell.angle_alpha   90.00
_cell.angle_beta   90.00
_cell.angle_gamma   90.00
#
_symmetry.space_group_name_H-M   'P 1'
#
loop_
_entity.id
_entity.type
_entity.pdbx_description
1 polymer ?
#
loop_
_entity_poly.entity_id
_entity_poly.type
_entity_poly.pdbx_seq_one_letter_code
_entity_poly.pdbx_strand_id
1 'polypeptide(L)'
;MNSNESTKGAVSRRAAVAAGLAPLVVARHVLGGAGFQAPSDKLRIAAIGVGGVGGDYVAGCRSEEIVALCDVDHEFAGPVFKRYPRARLYKDFRQMFDKEQKNFDALIVATPDHWHSHLVLAGLAMNKHIYCAKPMTRTIAEARRVKAAALASKVTTKASLQDSRTSPSRTTTELLLSGAIGPVREVHFWTGTHCPSGLDRPKEVQTPPAGMNWDQWCGPSPARPYHKIYHYGNWRPWWDFGTGNLGDVACHALHVFYEELEMGAPDWVAADACQACTIDGRVANSECNSIANYVQWHFPARGKHPEMMAYFYDGGLQPPRPLSMRPEMGMPGRGMMFVGEKGVQVSAFYGGSPSVSDHNSPQPGQRIQGFPGGWLLPESRFKDFKPPEPYLPRCERPDHYTEWIRACKAGKKSNTPIEFGCDLTEFALLGTATLRRYSTPGRSESGAVARPAAPFGASGRSDSAVVWIPASNDGHVHDPNARPLANNGTGATYWRSSKVLMWDAKAGRFTNDDVANGYVDTPYRKEWDYKV
;
A
#
# COMPACT_ATOMS: atom_id res chain seq x y z
N MET A 1 68.83 -67.54 35.55
CA MET A 1 68.91 -66.12 35.69
C MET A 1 68.31 -65.56 34.42
N ASN A 2 67.05 -65.30 34.42
CA ASN A 2 66.27 -65.03 33.21
C ASN A 2 65.89 -63.55 33.17
N SER A 3 66.24 -62.91 32.08
CA SER A 3 65.85 -61.61 31.72
C SER A 3 64.58 -61.67 30.78
N ASN A 4 63.50 -61.08 31.21
CA ASN A 4 62.28 -60.95 30.45
C ASN A 4 62.35 -59.64 29.68
N GLU A 5 62.48 -59.69 28.37
CA GLU A 5 62.31 -58.53 27.48
C GLU A 5 60.81 -58.34 27.07
N SER A 6 60.29 -57.24 27.40
CA SER A 6 58.94 -56.77 27.00
C SER A 6 59.00 -56.21 25.60
N THR A 7 58.43 -56.91 24.64
CA THR A 7 58.17 -56.37 23.27
C THR A 7 57.03 -55.41 23.28
N LYS A 8 57.35 -54.14 23.18
CA LYS A 8 56.35 -53.08 22.83
C LYS A 8 55.97 -53.19 21.36
N GLY A 9 54.72 -53.59 21.07
CA GLY A 9 54.15 -53.61 19.74
C GLY A 9 53.99 -52.18 19.16
N ALA A 10 54.82 -51.89 18.20
CA ALA A 10 54.72 -50.65 17.46
C ALA A 10 53.47 -50.69 16.55
N VAL A 11 52.46 -49.88 16.84
CA VAL A 11 51.30 -49.67 15.97
C VAL A 11 51.76 -48.98 14.67
N SER A 12 51.61 -49.66 13.53
CA SER A 12 52.10 -49.15 12.25
C SER A 12 51.33 -47.85 11.87
N ARG A 13 52.06 -46.86 11.32
CA ARG A 13 51.50 -45.63 10.85
C ARG A 13 50.34 -45.84 9.86
N ARG A 14 50.25 -46.96 9.17
CA ARG A 14 49.13 -47.32 8.29
C ARG A 14 47.84 -47.67 9.04
N ALA A 15 47.88 -48.24 10.23
CA ALA A 15 46.71 -48.52 11.04
C ALA A 15 46.15 -47.27 11.70
N ALA A 16 46.99 -46.28 12.02
CA ALA A 16 46.54 -44.99 12.58
C ALA A 16 45.85 -44.10 11.52
N VAL A 17 46.22 -44.23 10.24
CA VAL A 17 45.56 -43.50 9.12
C VAL A 17 44.23 -44.15 8.72
N ALA A 18 44.07 -45.45 8.85
CA ALA A 18 42.81 -46.15 8.55
C ALA A 18 41.71 -45.93 9.60
N ALA A 19 42.06 -45.59 10.85
CA ALA A 19 41.08 -45.30 11.92
C ALA A 19 40.53 -43.85 11.90
N GLY A 20 41.12 -42.95 11.08
CA GLY A 20 40.73 -41.55 11.00
C GLY A 20 39.79 -41.18 9.81
N LEU A 21 39.49 -42.10 8.91
CA LEU A 21 38.65 -41.87 7.72
C LEU A 21 37.39 -42.73 7.77
N ALA A 22 36.61 -42.65 8.86
CA ALA A 22 35.18 -42.94 8.70
C ALA A 22 34.62 -41.86 7.75
N PRO A 23 34.00 -42.23 6.59
CA PRO A 23 33.37 -41.25 5.76
C PRO A 23 32.32 -40.53 6.62
N LEU A 24 32.50 -39.24 6.85
CA LEU A 24 31.47 -38.39 7.43
C LEU A 24 30.30 -38.42 6.42
N VAL A 25 29.34 -39.32 6.64
CA VAL A 25 28.10 -39.36 5.91
C VAL A 25 27.28 -38.16 6.36
N VAL A 26 27.55 -37.02 5.74
CA VAL A 26 26.75 -35.83 5.95
C VAL A 26 25.41 -36.05 5.20
N ALA A 27 24.33 -36.03 5.94
CA ALA A 27 23.02 -36.24 5.38
C ALA A 27 22.77 -35.22 4.23
N ARG A 28 22.19 -35.66 3.13
CA ARG A 28 22.01 -34.85 1.90
C ARG A 28 21.31 -33.53 2.12
N HIS A 29 20.40 -33.44 3.09
CA HIS A 29 19.72 -32.21 3.48
C HIS A 29 20.63 -31.18 4.15
N VAL A 30 21.82 -31.54 4.59
CA VAL A 30 22.86 -30.66 5.17
C VAL A 30 23.79 -30.10 4.10
N LEU A 31 24.03 -30.87 3.03
CA LEU A 31 24.96 -30.49 1.95
C LEU A 31 24.34 -29.66 0.85
N GLY A 32 23.02 -29.57 0.80
CA GLY A 32 22.32 -28.94 -0.33
C GLY A 32 22.42 -29.79 -1.63
N GLY A 33 21.93 -29.24 -2.74
CA GLY A 33 21.95 -29.87 -4.06
C GLY A 33 20.55 -30.04 -4.64
N ALA A 34 20.40 -30.76 -5.76
CA ALA A 34 19.14 -30.88 -6.46
C ALA A 34 17.98 -31.31 -5.53
N GLY A 35 17.03 -30.43 -5.30
CA GLY A 35 15.87 -30.63 -4.41
C GLY A 35 16.12 -30.38 -2.91
N PHE A 36 17.34 -30.01 -2.50
CA PHE A 36 17.68 -29.72 -1.09
C PHE A 36 18.48 -28.44 -0.95
N GLN A 37 18.04 -27.55 -0.06
CA GLN A 37 18.76 -26.33 0.31
C GLN A 37 19.50 -26.58 1.62
N ALA A 38 20.84 -26.34 1.63
CA ALA A 38 21.59 -26.43 2.87
C ALA A 38 21.09 -25.41 3.90
N PRO A 39 21.11 -25.71 5.21
CA PRO A 39 20.74 -24.74 6.24
C PRO A 39 21.56 -23.45 6.18
N SER A 40 22.85 -23.54 5.80
CA SER A 40 23.74 -22.38 5.59
C SER A 40 23.31 -21.45 4.44
N ASP A 41 22.51 -21.94 3.50
CA ASP A 41 22.07 -21.20 2.32
C ASP A 41 20.71 -20.53 2.53
N LYS A 42 20.10 -20.75 3.70
CA LYS A 42 18.83 -20.13 4.07
C LYS A 42 19.06 -18.72 4.61
N LEU A 43 18.21 -17.78 4.16
CA LEU A 43 18.10 -16.49 4.83
C LEU A 43 17.46 -16.68 6.20
N ARG A 44 18.06 -16.09 7.21
CA ARG A 44 17.47 -15.99 8.55
C ARG A 44 16.59 -14.74 8.59
N ILE A 45 15.30 -14.93 8.80
CA ILE A 45 14.30 -13.87 8.69
C ILE A 45 13.70 -13.56 10.04
N ALA A 46 13.70 -12.26 10.41
CA ALA A 46 12.90 -11.72 11.49
C ALA A 46 11.68 -11.00 10.90
N ALA A 47 10.55 -10.97 11.62
CA ALA A 47 9.35 -10.30 11.18
C ALA A 47 8.66 -9.53 12.31
N ILE A 48 8.12 -8.33 11.97
CA ILE A 48 7.40 -7.44 12.89
C ILE A 48 6.01 -7.16 12.35
N GLY A 49 4.97 -7.30 13.20
CA GLY A 49 3.56 -7.11 12.82
C GLY A 49 2.99 -8.35 12.13
N VAL A 50 3.04 -9.50 12.80
CA VAL A 50 2.73 -10.80 12.18
C VAL A 50 1.30 -11.27 12.38
N GLY A 51 0.48 -10.58 13.18
CA GLY A 51 -0.90 -10.97 13.47
C GLY A 51 -1.87 -10.80 12.30
N GLY A 52 -1.62 -9.86 11.38
CA GLY A 52 -2.45 -9.61 10.20
C GLY A 52 -1.82 -10.17 8.92
N VAL A 53 -1.77 -9.34 7.87
CA VAL A 53 -1.17 -9.67 6.56
C VAL A 53 0.30 -10.11 6.68
N GLY A 54 0.98 -9.70 7.75
CA GLY A 54 2.35 -10.15 8.04
C GLY A 54 2.47 -11.65 8.20
N GLY A 55 1.43 -12.34 8.67
CA GLY A 55 1.37 -13.79 8.71
C GLY A 55 1.48 -14.44 7.32
N ASP A 56 0.88 -13.82 6.31
CA ASP A 56 0.98 -14.28 4.91
C ASP A 56 2.37 -14.01 4.34
N TYR A 57 3.00 -12.89 4.71
CA TYR A 57 4.36 -12.57 4.27
C TYR A 57 5.37 -13.57 4.85
N VAL A 58 5.25 -13.89 6.14
CA VAL A 58 6.06 -14.93 6.78
C VAL A 58 5.81 -16.30 6.13
N ALA A 59 4.55 -16.64 5.84
CA ALA A 59 4.20 -17.90 5.18
C ALA A 59 4.75 -17.97 3.74
N GLY A 60 4.79 -16.86 3.02
CA GLY A 60 5.41 -16.75 1.70
C GLY A 60 6.93 -17.01 1.72
N CYS A 61 7.57 -16.77 2.85
CA CYS A 61 9.01 -17.00 3.07
C CYS A 61 9.34 -18.34 3.76
N ARG A 62 8.41 -19.28 3.83
CA ARG A 62 8.55 -20.56 4.55
C ARG A 62 9.70 -21.46 4.08
N SER A 63 10.27 -21.21 2.90
CA SER A 63 11.46 -21.91 2.41
C SER A 63 12.72 -21.54 3.18
N GLU A 64 12.70 -20.39 3.84
CA GLU A 64 13.81 -19.82 4.58
C GLU A 64 13.67 -20.12 6.09
N GLU A 65 14.56 -19.60 6.92
CA GLU A 65 14.53 -19.81 8.36
C GLU A 65 13.89 -18.61 9.07
N ILE A 66 12.73 -18.81 9.69
CA ILE A 66 12.08 -17.78 10.51
C ILE A 66 12.66 -17.86 11.92
N VAL A 67 13.50 -16.91 12.30
CA VAL A 67 14.27 -16.93 13.55
C VAL A 67 13.64 -16.12 14.67
N ALA A 68 12.92 -15.04 14.35
CA ALA A 68 12.29 -14.19 15.35
C ALA A 68 10.98 -13.60 14.80
N LEU A 69 9.96 -13.52 15.66
CA LEU A 69 8.65 -12.96 15.38
C LEU A 69 8.31 -11.94 16.47
N CYS A 70 7.86 -10.76 16.06
CA CYS A 70 7.47 -9.69 16.96
C CYS A 70 6.07 -9.19 16.64
N ASP A 71 5.22 -9.11 17.66
CA ASP A 71 3.92 -8.46 17.58
C ASP A 71 3.54 -7.90 18.95
N VAL A 72 2.92 -6.74 19.00
CA VAL A 72 2.47 -6.12 20.25
C VAL A 72 1.24 -6.80 20.83
N ASP A 73 0.50 -7.56 20.01
CA ASP A 73 -0.65 -8.36 20.40
C ASP A 73 -0.37 -9.86 20.20
N HIS A 74 0.09 -10.50 21.28
CA HIS A 74 0.44 -11.92 21.25
C HIS A 74 -0.75 -12.86 21.10
N GLU A 75 -1.95 -12.41 21.44
CA GLU A 75 -3.18 -13.20 21.25
C GLU A 75 -3.56 -13.22 19.77
N PHE A 76 -3.59 -12.05 19.14
CA PHE A 76 -3.89 -11.90 17.72
C PHE A 76 -2.84 -12.59 16.83
N ALA A 77 -1.56 -12.49 17.17
CA ALA A 77 -0.46 -13.15 16.46
C ALA A 77 -0.32 -14.65 16.78
N GLY A 78 -1.06 -15.16 17.77
CA GLY A 78 -0.97 -16.53 18.27
C GLY A 78 -0.99 -17.64 17.20
N PRO A 79 -1.86 -17.59 16.19
CA PRO A 79 -1.87 -18.57 15.09
C PRO A 79 -0.55 -18.64 14.32
N VAL A 80 0.09 -17.49 14.09
CA VAL A 80 1.38 -17.42 13.40
C VAL A 80 2.49 -17.98 14.30
N PHE A 81 2.51 -17.61 15.58
CA PHE A 81 3.49 -18.13 16.55
C PHE A 81 3.44 -19.66 16.66
N LYS A 82 2.24 -20.24 16.68
CA LYS A 82 2.07 -21.71 16.68
C LYS A 82 2.62 -22.38 15.43
N ARG A 83 2.58 -21.70 14.29
CA ARG A 83 3.11 -22.21 13.01
C ARG A 83 4.63 -22.25 12.98
N TYR A 84 5.29 -21.38 13.73
CA TYR A 84 6.76 -21.25 13.79
C TYR A 84 7.30 -21.44 15.20
N PRO A 85 7.19 -22.64 15.80
CA PRO A 85 7.50 -22.88 17.22
C PRO A 85 9.01 -22.75 17.56
N ARG A 86 9.88 -22.70 16.55
CA ARG A 86 11.32 -22.48 16.75
C ARG A 86 11.72 -21.01 16.71
N ALA A 87 10.85 -20.12 16.26
CA ALA A 87 11.11 -18.69 16.24
C ALA A 87 11.03 -18.12 17.66
N ARG A 88 11.95 -17.23 17.99
CA ARG A 88 11.89 -16.47 19.25
C ARG A 88 10.82 -15.40 19.17
N LEU A 89 10.02 -15.25 20.23
CA LEU A 89 8.84 -14.38 20.25
C LEU A 89 9.12 -13.12 21.07
N TYR A 90 8.74 -11.98 20.52
CA TYR A 90 8.94 -10.67 21.12
C TYR A 90 7.64 -9.84 21.09
N LYS A 91 7.38 -9.07 22.16
CA LYS A 91 6.35 -8.03 22.18
C LYS A 91 6.91 -6.68 21.73
N ASP A 92 8.19 -6.45 22.00
CA ASP A 92 8.90 -5.21 21.73
C ASP A 92 10.02 -5.47 20.71
N PHE A 93 9.92 -4.80 19.55
CA PHE A 93 10.91 -4.93 18.48
C PHE A 93 12.31 -4.45 18.90
N ARG A 94 12.43 -3.52 19.87
CA ARG A 94 13.72 -3.04 20.39
C ARG A 94 14.46 -4.19 21.05
N GLN A 95 13.75 -4.95 21.89
CA GLN A 95 14.33 -6.15 22.52
C GLN A 95 14.69 -7.22 21.47
N MET A 96 13.88 -7.35 20.41
CA MET A 96 14.22 -8.24 19.31
C MET A 96 15.50 -7.79 18.61
N PHE A 97 15.66 -6.51 18.31
CA PHE A 97 16.85 -5.99 17.66
C PHE A 97 18.09 -6.16 18.55
N ASP A 98 18.00 -5.80 19.83
CA ASP A 98 19.11 -5.94 20.79
C ASP A 98 19.64 -7.38 20.88
N LYS A 99 18.72 -8.36 20.89
CA LYS A 99 19.09 -9.77 21.07
C LYS A 99 19.39 -10.50 19.77
N GLU A 100 18.75 -10.09 18.66
CA GLU A 100 18.74 -10.87 17.43
C GLU A 100 19.47 -10.22 16.25
N GLN A 101 19.92 -8.98 16.33
CA GLN A 101 20.52 -8.29 15.18
C GLN A 101 21.65 -9.06 14.47
N LYS A 102 22.38 -9.94 15.19
CA LYS A 102 23.41 -10.82 14.64
C LYS A 102 22.86 -12.16 14.11
N ASN A 103 21.61 -12.46 14.41
CA ASN A 103 20.99 -13.75 14.16
C ASN A 103 20.01 -13.74 12.98
N PHE A 104 19.74 -12.58 12.35
CA PHE A 104 18.93 -12.50 11.14
C PHE A 104 19.63 -11.70 10.04
N ASP A 105 19.28 -12.01 8.81
CA ASP A 105 19.82 -11.42 7.59
C ASP A 105 18.80 -10.48 6.94
N ALA A 106 17.52 -10.75 7.16
CA ALA A 106 16.41 -10.05 6.53
C ALA A 106 15.26 -9.75 7.51
N LEU A 107 14.61 -8.61 7.31
CA LEU A 107 13.51 -8.11 8.13
C LEU A 107 12.24 -7.94 7.30
N ILE A 108 11.14 -8.54 7.75
CA ILE A 108 9.79 -8.29 7.25
C ILE A 108 9.12 -7.24 8.15
N VAL A 109 8.61 -6.16 7.57
CA VAL A 109 7.86 -5.09 8.24
C VAL A 109 6.42 -5.10 7.71
N ALA A 110 5.45 -5.46 8.57
CA ALA A 110 4.04 -5.57 8.20
C ALA A 110 3.12 -5.01 9.30
N THR A 111 3.57 -3.99 9.97
CA THR A 111 2.86 -3.20 10.97
C THR A 111 1.83 -2.27 10.33
N PRO A 112 1.03 -1.49 11.10
CA PRO A 112 0.34 -0.32 10.57
C PRO A 112 1.31 0.74 10.02
N ASP A 113 0.82 1.57 9.09
CA ASP A 113 1.61 2.51 8.27
C ASP A 113 2.53 3.42 9.09
N HIS A 114 2.08 3.87 10.26
CA HIS A 114 2.82 4.80 11.12
C HIS A 114 4.12 4.22 11.70
N TRP A 115 4.31 2.92 11.64
CA TRP A 115 5.51 2.24 12.09
C TRP A 115 6.53 1.95 10.98
N HIS A 116 6.09 1.95 9.71
CA HIS A 116 6.92 1.47 8.61
C HIS A 116 8.25 2.21 8.50
N SER A 117 8.23 3.55 8.51
CA SER A 117 9.44 4.36 8.39
C SER A 117 10.50 4.01 9.43
N HIS A 118 10.11 3.94 10.70
CA HIS A 118 11.02 3.63 11.82
C HIS A 118 11.68 2.27 11.67
N LEU A 119 10.87 1.25 11.39
CA LEU A 119 11.34 -0.12 11.32
C LEU A 119 12.20 -0.37 10.08
N VAL A 120 11.84 0.24 8.95
CA VAL A 120 12.63 0.16 7.71
C VAL A 120 13.98 0.85 7.90
N LEU A 121 14.00 2.07 8.44
CA LEU A 121 15.25 2.81 8.67
C LEU A 121 16.16 2.07 9.66
N ALA A 122 15.61 1.54 10.76
CA ALA A 122 16.37 0.73 11.70
C ALA A 122 16.96 -0.54 11.05
N GLY A 123 16.17 -1.24 10.22
CA GLY A 123 16.64 -2.41 9.49
C GLY A 123 17.74 -2.09 8.49
N LEU A 124 17.62 -0.97 7.76
CA LEU A 124 18.67 -0.49 6.84
C LEU A 124 19.95 -0.11 7.58
N ALA A 125 19.84 0.59 8.71
CA ALA A 125 20.98 0.94 9.57
C ALA A 125 21.73 -0.31 10.10
N MET A 126 21.00 -1.40 10.37
CA MET A 126 21.58 -2.70 10.73
C MET A 126 22.07 -3.51 9.53
N ASN A 127 22.05 -2.94 8.32
CA ASN A 127 22.45 -3.60 7.07
C ASN A 127 21.67 -4.90 6.79
N LYS A 128 20.34 -4.88 7.01
CA LYS A 128 19.42 -6.00 6.76
C LYS A 128 18.66 -5.84 5.46
N HIS A 129 18.43 -6.95 4.74
CA HIS A 129 17.48 -6.97 3.63
C HIS A 129 16.07 -6.66 4.16
N ILE A 130 15.29 -5.88 3.41
CA ILE A 130 13.97 -5.41 3.87
C ILE A 130 12.86 -5.87 2.94
N TYR A 131 11.78 -6.39 3.52
CA TYR A 131 10.48 -6.55 2.87
C TYR A 131 9.46 -5.73 3.68
N CYS A 132 8.88 -4.69 3.09
CA CYS A 132 7.96 -3.80 3.79
C CYS A 132 6.57 -3.77 3.14
N ALA A 133 5.53 -3.77 3.96
CA ALA A 133 4.16 -3.57 3.49
C ALA A 133 3.97 -2.19 2.82
N LYS A 134 3.02 -2.10 1.90
CA LYS A 134 2.55 -0.85 1.31
C LYS A 134 1.44 -0.22 2.22
N PRO A 135 1.24 1.12 2.16
CA PRO A 135 2.17 2.12 1.64
C PRO A 135 3.47 2.14 2.45
N MET A 136 4.53 2.65 1.84
CA MET A 136 5.85 2.59 2.48
C MET A 136 5.94 3.37 3.78
N THR A 137 5.14 4.42 3.93
CA THR A 137 5.15 5.32 5.09
C THR A 137 3.82 6.04 5.26
N ARG A 138 3.65 6.73 6.38
CA ARG A 138 2.48 7.54 6.69
C ARG A 138 2.57 8.99 6.19
N THR A 139 3.78 9.53 6.04
CA THR A 139 4.02 10.91 5.59
C THR A 139 4.95 10.98 4.39
N ILE A 140 4.89 12.07 3.63
CA ILE A 140 5.74 12.32 2.47
C ILE A 140 7.21 12.43 2.88
N ALA A 141 7.49 13.16 3.95
CA ALA A 141 8.86 13.32 4.44
C ALA A 141 9.48 11.99 4.88
N GLU A 142 8.68 11.11 5.51
CA GLU A 142 9.11 9.74 5.80
C GLU A 142 9.45 8.96 4.53
N ALA A 143 8.59 9.04 3.48
CA ALA A 143 8.84 8.34 2.22
C ALA A 143 10.16 8.79 1.58
N ARG A 144 10.45 10.07 1.61
CA ARG A 144 11.71 10.63 1.11
C ARG A 144 12.92 10.20 1.94
N ARG A 145 12.82 10.18 3.27
CA ARG A 145 13.88 9.67 4.16
C ARG A 145 14.16 8.19 3.91
N VAL A 146 13.12 7.37 3.84
CA VAL A 146 13.24 5.94 3.56
C VAL A 146 13.83 5.69 2.17
N LYS A 147 13.37 6.43 1.15
CA LYS A 147 13.94 6.35 -0.21
C LYS A 147 15.42 6.67 -0.23
N ALA A 148 15.83 7.76 0.40
CA ALA A 148 17.22 8.16 0.46
C ALA A 148 18.10 7.12 1.16
N ALA A 149 17.64 6.57 2.29
CA ALA A 149 18.34 5.52 3.02
C ALA A 149 18.43 4.22 2.20
N ALA A 150 17.36 3.82 1.51
CA ALA A 150 17.36 2.62 0.66
C ALA A 150 18.34 2.75 -0.51
N LEU A 151 18.38 3.92 -1.18
CA LEU A 151 19.32 4.20 -2.26
C LEU A 151 20.79 4.21 -1.80
N ALA A 152 21.05 4.67 -0.57
CA ALA A 152 22.39 4.65 0.02
C ALA A 152 22.83 3.26 0.51
N SER A 153 21.89 2.35 0.70
CA SER A 153 22.16 1.00 1.22
C SER A 153 22.63 0.04 0.13
N LYS A 154 23.32 -1.02 0.56
CA LYS A 154 23.74 -2.13 -0.33
C LYS A 154 22.85 -3.37 -0.22
N VAL A 155 21.84 -3.32 0.64
CA VAL A 155 20.96 -4.47 0.88
C VAL A 155 19.81 -4.49 -0.14
N THR A 156 19.25 -5.68 -0.33
CA THR A 156 18.07 -5.84 -1.17
C THR A 156 16.82 -5.39 -0.42
N THR A 157 16.06 -4.51 -1.03
CA THR A 157 14.80 -4.01 -0.48
C THR A 157 13.63 -4.38 -1.36
N LYS A 158 12.44 -4.53 -0.78
CA LYS A 158 11.21 -4.83 -1.50
C LYS A 158 9.99 -4.17 -0.88
N ALA A 159 9.24 -3.45 -1.69
CA ALA A 159 7.89 -3.01 -1.39
C ALA A 159 6.89 -4.14 -1.67
N SER A 160 5.95 -4.36 -0.77
CA SER A 160 4.91 -5.38 -0.90
C SER A 160 3.83 -4.97 -1.93
N LEU A 161 4.19 -5.04 -3.21
CA LEU A 161 3.33 -4.79 -4.36
C LEU A 161 3.09 -6.12 -5.09
N GLN A 162 2.32 -7.03 -4.47
CA GLN A 162 2.16 -8.40 -4.94
C GLN A 162 1.53 -8.54 -6.32
N ASP A 163 0.77 -7.52 -6.75
CA ASP A 163 0.14 -7.46 -8.07
C ASP A 163 1.08 -6.88 -9.14
N SER A 164 2.19 -6.29 -8.71
CA SER A 164 3.16 -5.70 -9.63
C SER A 164 3.85 -6.77 -10.45
N ARG A 165 3.95 -6.48 -11.74
CA ARG A 165 4.61 -7.35 -12.74
C ARG A 165 3.94 -8.72 -12.91
N THR A 166 2.72 -8.94 -12.41
CA THR A 166 1.92 -10.12 -12.73
C THR A 166 1.43 -10.08 -14.18
N SER A 167 1.00 -11.23 -14.73
CA SER A 167 0.48 -11.29 -16.10
C SER A 167 -0.65 -10.28 -16.35
N PRO A 168 -1.67 -10.12 -15.47
CA PRO A 168 -2.70 -9.11 -15.67
C PRO A 168 -2.15 -7.67 -15.71
N SER A 169 -1.25 -7.31 -14.79
CA SER A 169 -0.69 -5.95 -14.76
C SER A 169 0.17 -5.68 -15.99
N ARG A 170 1.00 -6.65 -16.41
CA ARG A 170 1.86 -6.50 -17.59
C ARG A 170 1.09 -6.46 -18.91
N THR A 171 0.02 -7.23 -19.06
CA THR A 171 -0.83 -7.13 -20.26
C THR A 171 -1.51 -5.76 -20.36
N THR A 172 -1.92 -5.16 -19.23
CA THR A 172 -2.43 -3.77 -19.23
C THR A 172 -1.37 -2.77 -19.67
N THR A 173 -0.17 -2.89 -19.11
CA THR A 173 0.97 -2.04 -19.46
C THR A 173 1.37 -2.20 -20.94
N GLU A 174 1.47 -3.43 -21.43
CA GLU A 174 1.82 -3.73 -22.84
C GLU A 174 0.77 -3.16 -23.80
N LEU A 175 -0.52 -3.29 -23.45
CA LEU A 175 -1.60 -2.69 -24.24
C LEU A 175 -1.50 -1.16 -24.26
N LEU A 176 -1.21 -0.53 -23.11
CA LEU A 176 -0.99 0.90 -23.01
C LEU A 176 0.20 1.37 -23.87
N LEU A 177 1.32 0.66 -23.77
CA LEU A 177 2.56 0.97 -24.50
C LEU A 177 2.48 0.64 -26.00
N SER A 178 1.48 -0.14 -26.45
CA SER A 178 1.28 -0.42 -27.88
C SER A 178 1.01 0.83 -28.72
N GLY A 179 0.66 1.94 -28.07
CA GLY A 179 0.28 3.19 -28.72
C GLY A 179 -1.11 3.15 -29.37
N ALA A 180 -1.91 2.12 -29.10
CA ALA A 180 -3.27 1.98 -29.66
C ALA A 180 -4.15 3.20 -29.37
N ILE A 181 -4.11 3.73 -28.17
CA ILE A 181 -4.89 4.91 -27.75
C ILE A 181 -4.15 6.25 -28.01
N GLY A 182 -2.91 6.21 -28.54
CA GLY A 182 -2.06 7.39 -28.72
C GLY A 182 -1.48 7.94 -27.39
N PRO A 183 -0.87 9.13 -27.42
CA PRO A 183 -0.39 9.79 -26.19
C PRO A 183 -1.46 9.90 -25.14
N VAL A 184 -1.15 9.51 -23.89
CA VAL A 184 -2.09 9.55 -22.76
C VAL A 184 -2.20 10.99 -22.23
N ARG A 185 -3.42 11.46 -22.05
CA ARG A 185 -3.75 12.78 -21.51
C ARG A 185 -4.37 12.72 -20.13
N GLU A 186 -5.08 11.62 -19.84
CA GLU A 186 -5.72 11.43 -18.54
C GLU A 186 -5.57 9.98 -18.08
N VAL A 187 -5.36 9.82 -16.78
CA VAL A 187 -5.39 8.54 -16.09
C VAL A 187 -6.41 8.64 -14.97
N HIS A 188 -7.42 7.78 -14.99
CA HIS A 188 -8.39 7.65 -13.91
C HIS A 188 -8.21 6.31 -13.24
N PHE A 189 -8.25 6.28 -11.90
CA PHE A 189 -8.30 5.03 -11.14
C PHE A 189 -9.31 5.18 -9.99
N TRP A 190 -10.13 4.18 -9.81
CA TRP A 190 -11.23 4.24 -8.85
C TRP A 190 -11.43 2.92 -8.13
N THR A 191 -11.95 3.02 -6.90
CA THR A 191 -12.25 1.87 -6.07
C THR A 191 -13.42 2.17 -5.15
N GLY A 192 -14.07 1.12 -4.64
CA GLY A 192 -15.01 1.27 -3.53
C GLY A 192 -14.30 1.66 -2.23
N THR A 193 -15.06 1.79 -1.15
CA THR A 193 -14.51 2.04 0.18
C THR A 193 -13.82 0.79 0.72
N HIS A 194 -12.53 0.88 0.99
CA HIS A 194 -11.71 -0.21 1.54
C HIS A 194 -11.65 -0.22 3.07
N CYS A 195 -11.83 0.94 3.69
CA CYS A 195 -11.81 1.08 5.14
C CYS A 195 -13.00 1.91 5.61
N PRO A 196 -13.50 1.71 6.83
CA PRO A 196 -14.51 2.57 7.42
C PRO A 196 -14.11 4.04 7.30
N SER A 197 -15.05 4.93 7.00
CA SER A 197 -14.78 6.32 6.70
C SER A 197 -15.81 7.23 7.39
N GLY A 198 -15.49 8.51 7.57
CA GLY A 198 -16.40 9.46 8.21
C GLY A 198 -16.67 9.16 9.68
N LEU A 199 -15.76 8.49 10.38
CA LEU A 199 -15.93 8.07 11.77
C LEU A 199 -15.53 9.17 12.74
N ASP A 200 -16.31 9.35 13.80
CA ASP A 200 -15.93 10.20 14.94
C ASP A 200 -15.01 9.48 15.91
N ARG A 201 -14.14 10.26 16.58
CA ARG A 201 -13.35 9.73 17.68
C ARG A 201 -14.29 9.18 18.75
N PRO A 202 -14.14 7.89 19.15
CA PRO A 202 -14.97 7.33 20.21
C PRO A 202 -14.74 8.10 21.52
N LYS A 203 -15.83 8.37 22.23
CA LYS A 203 -15.80 8.98 23.58
C LYS A 203 -15.57 7.95 24.67
N GLU A 204 -15.96 6.72 24.40
CA GLU A 204 -15.76 5.57 25.29
C GLU A 204 -14.28 5.18 25.31
N VAL A 205 -13.77 4.90 26.49
CA VAL A 205 -12.44 4.34 26.72
C VAL A 205 -12.60 2.87 27.07
N GLN A 206 -11.93 1.99 26.32
CA GLN A 206 -11.95 0.56 26.53
C GLN A 206 -10.61 0.06 27.06
N THR A 207 -10.60 -1.08 27.74
CA THR A 207 -9.36 -1.75 28.15
C THR A 207 -8.77 -2.49 26.96
N PRO A 208 -7.47 -2.34 26.67
CA PRO A 208 -6.80 -3.16 25.66
C PRO A 208 -6.88 -4.65 26.01
N PRO A 209 -6.86 -5.56 25.03
CA PRO A 209 -6.69 -6.99 25.27
C PRO A 209 -5.47 -7.26 26.16
N ALA A 210 -5.57 -8.24 27.06
CA ALA A 210 -4.52 -8.53 28.06
C ALA A 210 -3.14 -8.84 27.44
N GLY A 211 -3.13 -9.36 26.22
CA GLY A 211 -1.92 -9.68 25.46
C GLY A 211 -1.26 -8.49 24.77
N MET A 212 -1.92 -7.33 24.73
CA MET A 212 -1.55 -6.19 23.88
C MET A 212 -0.81 -5.09 24.65
N ASN A 213 0.25 -4.55 24.06
CA ASN A 213 0.88 -3.31 24.50
C ASN A 213 0.37 -2.13 23.66
N TRP A 214 -0.66 -1.43 24.16
CA TRP A 214 -1.31 -0.34 23.43
C TRP A 214 -0.40 0.90 23.24
N ASP A 215 0.42 1.25 24.22
CA ASP A 215 1.35 2.37 24.08
C ASP A 215 2.37 2.11 22.95
N GLN A 216 2.91 0.91 22.90
CA GLN A 216 3.81 0.50 21.83
C GLN A 216 3.07 0.37 20.48
N TRP A 217 1.80 -0.02 20.49
CA TRP A 217 1.01 -0.03 19.26
C TRP A 217 0.85 1.38 18.70
N CYS A 218 0.52 2.39 19.52
CA CYS A 218 0.48 3.79 19.13
C CYS A 218 1.86 4.30 18.66
N GLY A 219 2.91 3.90 19.35
CA GLY A 219 4.30 4.18 18.99
C GLY A 219 4.59 5.65 18.70
N PRO A 220 5.11 5.98 17.49
CA PRO A 220 5.48 7.34 17.11
C PRO A 220 4.27 8.27 16.96
N SER A 221 3.08 7.74 16.81
CA SER A 221 1.85 8.52 16.69
C SER A 221 1.39 9.08 18.05
N PRO A 222 0.57 10.13 18.07
CA PRO A 222 0.02 10.66 19.32
C PRO A 222 -0.65 9.58 20.16
N ALA A 223 -0.32 9.50 21.45
CA ALA A 223 -0.99 8.59 22.38
C ALA A 223 -2.47 8.93 22.49
N ARG A 224 -3.31 7.91 22.50
CA ARG A 224 -4.75 8.04 22.72
C ARG A 224 -5.29 6.86 23.51
N PRO A 225 -6.43 7.04 24.22
CA PRO A 225 -7.10 5.93 24.88
C PRO A 225 -7.43 4.81 23.90
N TYR A 226 -7.31 3.57 24.38
CA TYR A 226 -7.67 2.41 23.56
C TYR A 226 -9.17 2.37 23.27
N HIS A 227 -9.49 2.02 22.04
CA HIS A 227 -10.81 1.59 21.62
C HIS A 227 -10.66 0.60 20.45
N LYS A 228 -11.51 -0.43 20.44
CA LYS A 228 -11.47 -1.49 19.40
C LYS A 228 -11.61 -0.99 17.96
N ILE A 229 -12.14 0.22 17.76
CA ILE A 229 -12.27 0.86 16.45
C ILE A 229 -10.92 1.14 15.77
N TYR A 230 -9.82 1.14 16.53
CA TYR A 230 -8.48 1.39 16.01
C TYR A 230 -7.71 0.11 15.68
N HIS A 231 -8.17 -1.05 16.19
CA HIS A 231 -7.43 -2.29 16.12
C HIS A 231 -7.99 -3.28 15.10
N TYR A 232 -7.26 -4.36 14.81
CA TYR A 232 -7.56 -5.40 13.82
C TYR A 232 -7.89 -4.86 12.41
N GLY A 233 -7.09 -3.88 11.90
CA GLY A 233 -7.23 -3.37 10.53
C GLY A 233 -8.09 -2.12 10.41
N ASN A 234 -8.82 -1.71 11.44
CA ASN A 234 -9.64 -0.51 11.43
C ASN A 234 -8.84 0.79 11.67
N TRP A 235 -7.53 0.71 11.81
CA TRP A 235 -6.62 1.85 11.97
C TRP A 235 -6.42 2.65 10.67
N ARG A 236 -6.63 2.04 9.52
CA ARG A 236 -6.36 2.62 8.20
C ARG A 236 -6.98 3.99 7.95
N PRO A 237 -8.24 4.26 8.30
CA PRO A 237 -8.86 5.55 8.05
C PRO A 237 -8.36 6.67 8.98
N TRP A 238 -7.73 6.35 10.11
CA TRP A 238 -7.31 7.31 11.11
C TRP A 238 -5.94 7.91 10.76
N TRP A 239 -5.89 9.22 10.56
CA TRP A 239 -4.70 9.92 10.06
C TRP A 239 -3.45 9.76 10.93
N ASP A 240 -3.59 9.45 12.22
CA ASP A 240 -2.46 9.17 13.09
C ASP A 240 -1.84 7.80 12.84
N PHE A 241 -2.60 6.85 12.31
CA PHE A 241 -2.19 5.45 12.20
C PHE A 241 -2.06 4.97 10.77
N GLY A 242 -2.91 5.49 9.88
CA GLY A 242 -3.00 5.10 8.48
C GLY A 242 -3.05 6.28 7.53
N THR A 243 -3.20 5.96 6.26
CA THR A 243 -3.13 6.90 5.14
C THR A 243 -4.47 7.07 4.42
N GLY A 244 -5.56 6.57 5.03
CA GLY A 244 -6.89 6.58 4.43
C GLY A 244 -7.01 5.60 3.27
N ASN A 245 -8.15 5.68 2.59
CA ASN A 245 -8.44 4.78 1.47
C ASN A 245 -7.46 4.99 0.30
N LEU A 246 -7.17 6.25 -0.05
CA LEU A 246 -6.23 6.57 -1.13
C LEU A 246 -4.83 5.99 -0.88
N GLY A 247 -4.24 6.25 0.30
CA GLY A 247 -2.90 5.76 0.62
C GLY A 247 -2.83 4.23 0.68
N ASP A 248 -3.88 3.58 1.20
CA ASP A 248 -3.93 2.12 1.30
C ASP A 248 -4.00 1.45 -0.08
N VAL A 249 -4.76 1.98 -1.03
CA VAL A 249 -5.05 1.26 -2.29
C VAL A 249 -4.31 1.79 -3.52
N ALA A 250 -3.92 3.06 -3.57
CA ALA A 250 -3.39 3.67 -4.79
C ALA A 250 -2.17 2.94 -5.35
N CYS A 251 -1.26 2.49 -4.47
CA CYS A 251 -0.05 1.78 -4.90
C CYS A 251 -0.36 0.53 -5.77
N HIS A 252 -1.53 -0.09 -5.59
CA HIS A 252 -1.96 -1.24 -6.38
C HIS A 252 -2.41 -0.90 -7.80
N ALA A 253 -2.79 0.34 -8.08
CA ALA A 253 -3.09 0.81 -9.43
C ALA A 253 -1.86 1.49 -10.04
N LEU A 254 -1.18 2.34 -9.27
CA LEU A 254 -0.06 3.16 -9.74
C LEU A 254 1.08 2.33 -10.36
N HIS A 255 1.41 1.19 -9.76
CA HIS A 255 2.50 0.35 -10.27
C HIS A 255 2.30 -0.17 -11.71
N VAL A 256 1.08 -0.08 -12.26
CA VAL A 256 0.77 -0.52 -13.62
C VAL A 256 1.30 0.46 -14.66
N PHE A 257 1.34 1.74 -14.34
CA PHE A 257 1.61 2.80 -15.31
C PHE A 257 2.66 3.84 -14.88
N TYR A 258 3.03 3.89 -13.59
CA TYR A 258 3.87 4.96 -13.03
C TYR A 258 5.24 5.05 -13.70
N GLU A 259 5.96 3.93 -13.84
CA GLU A 259 7.26 3.88 -14.52
C GLU A 259 7.11 4.13 -16.02
N GLU A 260 6.17 3.46 -16.63
CA GLU A 260 6.01 3.40 -18.09
C GLU A 260 5.49 4.70 -18.70
N LEU A 261 4.71 5.47 -17.94
CA LEU A 261 4.30 6.83 -18.30
C LEU A 261 5.26 7.90 -17.74
N GLU A 262 6.38 7.47 -17.13
CA GLU A 262 7.40 8.38 -16.58
C GLU A 262 6.75 9.49 -15.71
N MET A 263 5.82 9.08 -14.79
CA MET A 263 4.95 10.01 -14.07
C MET A 263 5.72 11.13 -13.36
N GLY A 264 6.81 10.78 -12.64
CA GLY A 264 7.55 11.75 -11.85
C GLY A 264 6.70 12.40 -10.76
N ALA A 265 6.97 13.65 -10.45
CA ALA A 265 6.20 14.43 -9.47
C ALA A 265 5.17 15.33 -10.16
N PRO A 266 3.95 15.46 -9.62
CA PRO A 266 2.99 16.46 -10.06
C PRO A 266 3.48 17.86 -9.67
N ASP A 267 3.05 18.89 -10.38
CA ASP A 267 3.31 20.29 -10.01
C ASP A 267 2.14 20.90 -9.21
N TRP A 268 0.94 20.30 -9.26
CA TRP A 268 -0.13 20.66 -8.36
C TRP A 268 -1.10 19.50 -8.09
N VAL A 269 -1.83 19.64 -6.98
CA VAL A 269 -2.84 18.69 -6.51
C VAL A 269 -4.09 19.45 -6.05
N ALA A 270 -5.27 18.92 -6.36
CA ALA A 270 -6.53 19.39 -5.80
C ALA A 270 -7.40 18.21 -5.37
N ALA A 271 -8.32 18.44 -4.44
CA ALA A 271 -9.18 17.39 -3.92
C ALA A 271 -10.57 17.90 -3.54
N ASP A 272 -11.55 17.04 -3.71
CA ASP A 272 -12.91 17.22 -3.18
C ASP A 272 -13.20 16.05 -2.23
N ALA A 273 -13.76 16.36 -1.06
CA ALA A 273 -14.05 15.38 -0.03
C ALA A 273 -15.51 15.47 0.43
N CYS A 274 -16.17 14.33 0.49
CA CYS A 274 -17.52 14.21 1.08
C CYS A 274 -17.38 13.86 2.57
N GLN A 275 -17.87 14.77 3.43
CA GLN A 275 -17.85 14.64 4.88
C GLN A 275 -19.25 14.37 5.44
N ALA A 276 -19.34 13.53 6.47
CA ALA A 276 -20.53 13.49 7.29
C ALA A 276 -20.64 14.77 8.13
N CYS A 277 -21.83 15.31 8.30
CA CYS A 277 -22.07 16.40 9.24
C CYS A 277 -23.22 16.04 10.20
N THR A 278 -23.15 16.58 11.39
CA THR A 278 -24.21 16.49 12.40
C THR A 278 -25.38 17.40 12.03
N ILE A 279 -26.55 17.17 12.64
CA ILE A 279 -27.77 17.97 12.38
C ILE A 279 -27.54 19.48 12.63
N ASP A 280 -26.67 19.83 13.58
CA ASP A 280 -26.30 21.22 13.87
C ASP A 280 -25.20 21.76 12.93
N GLY A 281 -24.86 21.00 11.86
CA GLY A 281 -23.94 21.43 10.82
C GLY A 281 -22.46 21.32 11.18
N ARG A 282 -22.13 20.69 12.30
CA ARG A 282 -20.74 20.40 12.61
C ARG A 282 -20.25 19.23 11.75
N VAL A 283 -19.07 19.36 11.19
CA VAL A 283 -18.40 18.26 10.50
C VAL A 283 -18.06 17.19 11.53
N ALA A 284 -18.60 16.00 11.29
CA ALA A 284 -18.17 14.84 12.03
C ALA A 284 -16.73 14.55 11.59
N ASN A 285 -15.80 14.80 12.45
CA ASN A 285 -14.41 14.32 12.44
C ASN A 285 -13.46 14.76 11.31
N SER A 286 -12.40 15.42 11.73
CA SER A 286 -11.22 15.76 10.91
C SER A 286 -10.06 14.74 11.03
N GLU A 287 -10.21 13.67 11.83
CA GLU A 287 -9.13 12.73 12.17
C GLU A 287 -9.18 11.43 11.37
N CYS A 288 -10.20 11.30 10.54
CA CYS A 288 -10.51 10.10 9.78
C CYS A 288 -10.70 10.42 8.31
N ASN A 289 -10.47 9.43 7.45
CA ASN A 289 -10.75 9.52 6.02
C ASN A 289 -12.20 9.91 5.75
N SER A 290 -12.42 10.71 4.72
CA SER A 290 -13.74 11.16 4.25
C SER A 290 -14.57 10.00 3.69
N ILE A 291 -15.89 10.15 3.61
CA ILE A 291 -16.82 9.12 3.11
C ILE A 291 -16.54 8.80 1.65
N ALA A 292 -16.32 9.85 0.84
CA ALA A 292 -15.97 9.72 -0.56
C ALA A 292 -14.97 10.83 -0.92
N ASN A 293 -14.06 10.50 -1.81
CA ASN A 293 -12.97 11.38 -2.20
C ASN A 293 -12.83 11.42 -3.72
N TYR A 294 -12.53 12.62 -4.21
CA TYR A 294 -12.07 12.87 -5.56
C TYR A 294 -10.77 13.64 -5.47
N VAL A 295 -9.71 13.15 -6.10
CA VAL A 295 -8.39 13.81 -6.09
C VAL A 295 -7.87 13.87 -7.52
N GLN A 296 -7.22 14.98 -7.84
CA GLN A 296 -6.61 15.23 -9.13
C GLN A 296 -5.20 15.75 -8.98
N TRP A 297 -4.32 15.26 -9.83
CA TRP A 297 -2.92 15.66 -9.92
C TRP A 297 -2.62 16.09 -11.34
N HIS A 298 -1.87 17.16 -11.49
CA HIS A 298 -1.38 17.61 -12.78
C HIS A 298 0.09 17.29 -12.95
N PHE A 299 0.43 16.79 -14.11
CA PHE A 299 1.80 16.47 -14.49
C PHE A 299 2.16 17.28 -15.73
N PRO A 300 3.20 18.13 -15.69
CA PRO A 300 3.67 18.86 -16.85
C PRO A 300 4.18 17.90 -17.93
N ALA A 301 4.31 18.39 -19.14
CA ALA A 301 4.93 17.64 -20.24
C ALA A 301 6.35 17.21 -19.85
N ARG A 302 6.71 15.94 -20.13
CA ARG A 302 7.98 15.33 -19.75
C ARG A 302 8.45 14.28 -20.74
N GLY A 303 9.70 14.37 -21.18
CA GLY A 303 10.23 13.46 -22.18
C GLY A 303 9.34 13.38 -23.44
N LYS A 304 8.87 12.20 -23.76
CA LYS A 304 7.93 11.93 -24.87
C LYS A 304 6.46 12.05 -24.46
N HIS A 305 6.17 12.23 -23.17
CA HIS A 305 4.82 12.28 -22.63
C HIS A 305 4.31 13.72 -22.58
N PRO A 306 3.12 13.98 -23.09
CA PRO A 306 2.49 15.29 -23.00
C PRO A 306 2.10 15.61 -21.57
N GLU A 307 1.70 16.85 -21.33
CA GLU A 307 0.96 17.26 -20.13
C GLU A 307 -0.24 16.33 -19.88
N MET A 308 -0.46 15.94 -18.62
CA MET A 308 -1.41 14.90 -18.27
C MET A 308 -2.04 15.15 -16.90
N MET A 309 -3.29 14.74 -16.75
CA MET A 309 -4.00 14.69 -15.49
C MET A 309 -4.10 13.25 -14.97
N ALA A 310 -3.99 13.08 -13.67
CA ALA A 310 -4.37 11.84 -12.98
C ALA A 310 -5.53 12.11 -12.02
N TYR A 311 -6.43 11.13 -11.88
CA TYR A 311 -7.66 11.28 -11.10
C TYR A 311 -7.91 10.02 -10.26
N PHE A 312 -8.22 10.22 -8.98
CA PHE A 312 -8.66 9.16 -8.08
C PHE A 312 -10.08 9.39 -7.61
N TYR A 313 -10.82 8.29 -7.48
CA TYR A 313 -12.20 8.29 -6.99
C TYR A 313 -12.38 7.14 -5.99
N ASP A 314 -13.06 7.40 -4.88
CA ASP A 314 -13.50 6.35 -3.94
C ASP A 314 -14.90 6.64 -3.37
N GLY A 315 -15.33 5.83 -2.40
CA GLY A 315 -16.63 6.01 -1.76
C GLY A 315 -17.82 5.80 -2.69
N GLY A 316 -17.65 5.03 -3.77
CA GLY A 316 -18.68 4.77 -4.78
C GLY A 316 -18.65 5.74 -5.96
N LEU A 317 -17.76 6.74 -5.94
CA LEU A 317 -17.55 7.61 -7.09
C LEU A 317 -16.82 6.88 -8.20
N GLN A 318 -17.14 7.24 -9.44
CA GLN A 318 -16.53 6.72 -10.65
C GLN A 318 -16.19 7.86 -11.61
N PRO A 319 -15.21 7.69 -12.51
CA PRO A 319 -14.95 8.66 -13.56
C PRO A 319 -16.16 8.82 -14.49
N PRO A 320 -16.27 9.95 -15.19
CA PRO A 320 -17.24 10.13 -16.24
C PRO A 320 -17.16 8.99 -17.26
N ARG A 321 -18.31 8.45 -17.62
CA ARG A 321 -18.41 7.40 -18.62
C ARG A 321 -17.94 7.91 -19.98
N PRO A 322 -17.00 7.22 -20.68
CA PRO A 322 -16.59 7.63 -22.02
C PRO A 322 -17.77 7.68 -23.00
N LEU A 323 -17.91 8.75 -23.76
CA LEU A 323 -18.94 8.87 -24.79
C LEU A 323 -18.85 7.77 -25.85
N SER A 324 -17.66 7.25 -26.07
CA SER A 324 -17.40 6.14 -27.01
C SER A 324 -17.79 4.76 -26.46
N MET A 325 -18.23 4.67 -25.22
CA MET A 325 -18.69 3.43 -24.59
C MET A 325 -20.17 3.21 -24.90
N ARG A 326 -20.53 2.02 -25.38
CA ARG A 326 -21.93 1.70 -25.70
C ARG A 326 -22.84 1.84 -24.47
N PRO A 327 -24.09 2.35 -24.63
CA PRO A 327 -24.98 2.60 -23.50
C PRO A 327 -25.21 1.41 -22.55
N GLU A 328 -25.25 0.22 -23.11
CA GLU A 328 -25.47 -1.03 -22.37
C GLU A 328 -24.24 -1.55 -21.61
N MET A 329 -23.05 -1.00 -21.85
CA MET A 329 -21.85 -1.37 -21.12
C MET A 329 -21.82 -0.69 -19.75
N GLY A 330 -21.68 -1.42 -18.66
CA GLY A 330 -21.42 -0.88 -17.34
C GLY A 330 -19.97 -0.51 -17.14
N MET A 331 -19.69 0.52 -16.31
CA MET A 331 -18.36 0.76 -15.79
C MET A 331 -18.03 -0.29 -14.72
N PRO A 332 -16.78 -0.80 -14.65
CA PRO A 332 -16.38 -1.67 -13.54
C PRO A 332 -16.56 -0.97 -12.19
N GLY A 333 -16.94 -1.71 -11.15
CA GLY A 333 -17.07 -1.17 -9.78
C GLY A 333 -15.75 -0.60 -9.23
N ARG A 334 -14.62 -1.10 -9.75
CA ARG A 334 -13.26 -0.58 -9.53
C ARG A 334 -12.43 -0.80 -10.78
N GLY A 335 -11.52 0.11 -11.11
CA GLY A 335 -10.76 -0.02 -12.34
C GLY A 335 -9.78 1.11 -12.57
N MET A 336 -9.21 1.08 -13.76
CA MET A 336 -8.38 2.14 -14.33
C MET A 336 -8.88 2.49 -15.73
N MET A 337 -8.75 3.75 -16.10
CA MET A 337 -9.05 4.23 -17.44
C MET A 337 -7.95 5.17 -17.89
N PHE A 338 -7.42 4.91 -19.07
CA PHE A 338 -6.42 5.74 -19.74
C PHE A 338 -7.07 6.40 -20.95
N VAL A 339 -7.11 7.73 -20.94
CA VAL A 339 -7.65 8.52 -22.05
C VAL A 339 -6.50 9.05 -22.88
N GLY A 340 -6.39 8.54 -24.08
CA GLY A 340 -5.39 8.97 -25.06
C GLY A 340 -6.01 9.78 -26.20
N GLU A 341 -5.16 10.39 -27.02
CA GLU A 341 -5.59 11.22 -28.16
C GLU A 341 -6.36 10.43 -29.24
N LYS A 342 -6.20 9.11 -29.25
CA LYS A 342 -6.79 8.23 -30.28
C LYS A 342 -7.85 7.28 -29.75
N GLY A 343 -8.05 7.18 -28.45
CA GLY A 343 -9.00 6.25 -27.84
C GLY A 343 -8.87 6.15 -26.35
N VAL A 344 -9.62 5.23 -25.77
CA VAL A 344 -9.66 4.99 -24.34
C VAL A 344 -9.37 3.51 -24.05
N GLN A 345 -8.53 3.24 -23.06
CA GLN A 345 -8.34 1.89 -22.52
C GLN A 345 -8.96 1.84 -21.12
N VAL A 346 -9.83 0.85 -20.87
CA VAL A 346 -10.41 0.56 -19.55
C VAL A 346 -9.88 -0.78 -19.06
N SER A 347 -9.30 -0.81 -17.86
CA SER A 347 -8.64 -1.98 -17.29
C SER A 347 -9.14 -2.24 -15.87
N ALA A 348 -8.97 -3.47 -15.37
CA ALA A 348 -9.22 -3.79 -13.97
C ALA A 348 -8.23 -3.05 -13.06
N PHE A 349 -8.61 -2.84 -11.80
CA PHE A 349 -7.82 -2.05 -10.83
C PHE A 349 -6.40 -2.57 -10.58
N TYR A 350 -6.20 -3.88 -10.65
CA TYR A 350 -4.89 -4.53 -10.52
C TYR A 350 -4.25 -4.91 -11.87
N GLY A 351 -4.81 -4.39 -12.95
CA GLY A 351 -4.46 -4.78 -14.31
C GLY A 351 -5.30 -5.94 -14.84
N GLY A 352 -5.21 -6.18 -16.14
CA GLY A 352 -6.02 -7.14 -16.87
C GLY A 352 -7.33 -6.54 -17.39
N SER A 353 -8.10 -7.33 -18.10
CA SER A 353 -9.45 -6.94 -18.52
C SER A 353 -10.39 -6.86 -17.32
N PRO A 354 -11.31 -5.89 -17.28
CA PRO A 354 -12.36 -5.89 -16.26
C PRO A 354 -13.19 -7.16 -16.35
N SER A 355 -13.47 -7.78 -15.21
CA SER A 355 -14.29 -9.00 -15.17
C SER A 355 -15.78 -8.67 -15.15
N VAL A 356 -16.58 -9.56 -15.71
CA VAL A 356 -18.06 -9.47 -15.73
C VAL A 356 -18.67 -9.65 -14.34
N SER A 357 -17.89 -10.13 -13.36
CA SER A 357 -18.32 -10.35 -11.97
C SER A 357 -18.18 -9.14 -11.05
N ASP A 358 -17.58 -8.05 -11.51
CA ASP A 358 -17.62 -6.78 -10.78
C ASP A 358 -19.08 -6.26 -10.85
N HIS A 359 -19.69 -5.99 -9.70
CA HIS A 359 -21.13 -5.83 -9.44
C HIS A 359 -21.96 -4.89 -10.34
N ASN A 360 -21.39 -4.30 -11.39
CA ASN A 360 -22.04 -3.46 -12.39
C ASN A 360 -21.83 -3.98 -13.82
N SER A 361 -21.64 -5.26 -13.99
CA SER A 361 -21.45 -5.88 -15.31
C SER A 361 -22.70 -5.85 -16.17
N PRO A 362 -22.54 -5.76 -17.52
CA PRO A 362 -23.67 -5.87 -18.44
C PRO A 362 -24.45 -7.16 -18.23
N GLN A 363 -25.73 -7.12 -18.59
CA GLN A 363 -26.65 -8.24 -18.48
C GLN A 363 -26.04 -9.55 -19.02
N PRO A 364 -26.39 -10.72 -18.47
CA PRO A 364 -25.91 -12.02 -18.96
C PRO A 364 -26.14 -12.14 -20.47
N GLY A 365 -25.07 -12.38 -21.22
CA GLY A 365 -25.10 -12.50 -22.70
C GLY A 365 -24.42 -11.37 -23.47
N GLN A 366 -24.13 -10.24 -22.87
CA GLN A 366 -23.40 -9.14 -23.50
C GLN A 366 -21.90 -9.30 -23.22
N ARG A 367 -21.21 -10.07 -24.05
CA ARG A 367 -19.75 -10.11 -24.02
C ARG A 367 -19.18 -8.86 -24.68
N ILE A 368 -18.45 -8.08 -23.90
CA ILE A 368 -17.58 -7.04 -24.44
C ILE A 368 -16.37 -7.77 -25.03
N GLN A 369 -16.01 -7.41 -26.26
CA GLN A 369 -14.74 -7.88 -26.81
C GLN A 369 -13.59 -7.20 -26.04
N GLY A 370 -13.11 -7.85 -24.99
CA GLY A 370 -11.95 -7.40 -24.22
C GLY A 370 -10.67 -7.91 -24.88
N PHE A 371 -9.64 -7.09 -24.87
CA PHE A 371 -8.27 -7.51 -25.15
C PHE A 371 -7.59 -7.97 -23.85
N PRO A 372 -6.59 -8.81 -23.92
CA PRO A 372 -5.70 -8.98 -22.77
C PRO A 372 -5.21 -7.59 -22.30
N GLY A 373 -5.46 -7.26 -21.03
CA GLY A 373 -5.08 -5.96 -20.48
C GLY A 373 -6.16 -4.88 -20.46
N GLY A 374 -7.31 -5.03 -21.14
CA GLY A 374 -8.41 -4.05 -21.03
C GLY A 374 -9.35 -4.01 -22.21
N TRP A 375 -10.32 -3.10 -22.15
CA TRP A 375 -11.19 -2.74 -23.27
C TRP A 375 -10.58 -1.56 -24.01
N LEU A 376 -10.66 -1.56 -25.34
CA LEU A 376 -10.30 -0.41 -26.18
C LEU A 376 -11.55 0.22 -26.79
N LEU A 377 -11.69 1.53 -26.67
CA LEU A 377 -12.85 2.31 -27.09
C LEU A 377 -12.45 3.47 -28.03
N PRO A 378 -13.27 3.80 -29.05
CA PRO A 378 -14.49 3.11 -29.47
C PRO A 378 -14.18 1.75 -30.11
N GLU A 379 -14.99 0.73 -29.84
CA GLU A 379 -14.78 -0.63 -30.36
C GLU A 379 -14.63 -0.68 -31.89
N SER A 380 -15.37 0.20 -32.60
CA SER A 380 -15.33 0.28 -34.07
C SER A 380 -13.93 0.58 -34.62
N ARG A 381 -13.10 1.30 -33.86
CA ARG A 381 -11.72 1.63 -34.26
C ARG A 381 -10.78 0.46 -34.10
N PHE A 382 -11.06 -0.44 -33.18
CA PHE A 382 -10.15 -1.51 -32.77
C PHE A 382 -10.57 -2.90 -33.25
N LYS A 383 -11.48 -2.99 -34.21
CA LYS A 383 -11.98 -4.28 -34.76
C LYS A 383 -10.86 -5.20 -35.22
N ASP A 384 -9.86 -4.63 -35.91
CA ASP A 384 -8.74 -5.38 -36.49
C ASP A 384 -7.44 -5.22 -35.67
N PHE A 385 -7.52 -4.60 -34.51
CA PHE A 385 -6.37 -4.41 -33.64
C PHE A 385 -5.91 -5.75 -33.07
N LYS A 386 -4.61 -5.99 -33.16
CA LYS A 386 -3.95 -7.14 -32.53
C LYS A 386 -3.15 -6.67 -31.36
N PRO A 387 -3.46 -7.13 -30.14
CA PRO A 387 -2.66 -6.78 -28.97
C PRO A 387 -1.23 -7.28 -29.14
N PRO A 388 -0.25 -6.60 -28.51
CA PRO A 388 1.13 -7.06 -28.57
C PRO A 388 1.28 -8.44 -27.92
N GLU A 389 2.20 -9.25 -28.45
CA GLU A 389 2.64 -10.44 -27.74
C GLU A 389 3.31 -10.06 -26.42
N PRO A 390 3.18 -10.88 -25.38
CA PRO A 390 3.80 -10.61 -24.09
C PRO A 390 5.32 -10.46 -24.18
N TYR A 391 5.87 -9.29 -23.79
CA TYR A 391 7.31 -9.03 -23.86
C TYR A 391 7.90 -8.47 -22.55
N LEU A 392 7.08 -7.89 -21.67
CA LEU A 392 7.57 -7.38 -20.40
C LEU A 392 7.83 -8.52 -19.41
N PRO A 393 8.90 -8.44 -18.60
CA PRO A 393 9.18 -9.44 -17.57
C PRO A 393 8.01 -9.58 -16.60
N ARG A 394 7.67 -10.83 -16.24
CA ARG A 394 6.58 -11.16 -15.33
C ARG A 394 7.09 -11.78 -14.04
N CYS A 395 6.36 -11.54 -12.96
CA CYS A 395 6.55 -12.16 -11.68
C CYS A 395 5.17 -12.48 -11.10
N GLU A 396 4.75 -13.72 -11.16
CA GLU A 396 3.44 -14.13 -10.65
C GLU A 396 3.37 -14.02 -9.13
N ARG A 397 2.16 -13.88 -8.58
CA ARG A 397 1.95 -13.69 -7.13
C ARG A 397 2.65 -14.71 -6.25
N PRO A 398 2.60 -16.02 -6.52
CA PRO A 398 3.30 -17.01 -5.70
C PRO A 398 4.82 -16.80 -5.67
N ASP A 399 5.38 -16.29 -6.76
CA ASP A 399 6.82 -16.05 -6.89
C ASP A 399 7.31 -14.73 -6.32
N HIS A 400 6.41 -13.85 -5.92
CA HIS A 400 6.75 -12.52 -5.40
C HIS A 400 7.69 -12.57 -4.19
N TYR A 401 7.46 -13.48 -3.24
CA TYR A 401 8.35 -13.71 -2.10
C TYR A 401 9.64 -14.40 -2.52
N THR A 402 9.53 -15.40 -3.38
CA THR A 402 10.67 -16.15 -3.91
C THR A 402 11.59 -15.25 -4.72
N GLU A 403 11.04 -14.29 -5.47
CA GLU A 403 11.81 -13.29 -6.21
C GLU A 403 12.67 -12.44 -5.26
N TRP A 404 12.08 -11.94 -4.15
CA TRP A 404 12.82 -11.19 -3.14
C TRP A 404 13.93 -12.03 -2.50
N ILE A 405 13.62 -13.26 -2.10
CA ILE A 405 14.59 -14.20 -1.52
C ILE A 405 15.75 -14.43 -2.48
N ARG A 406 15.48 -14.69 -3.76
CA ARG A 406 16.51 -14.87 -4.80
C ARG A 406 17.35 -13.60 -4.99
N ALA A 407 16.71 -12.43 -4.99
CA ALA A 407 17.41 -11.15 -5.10
C ALA A 407 18.33 -10.92 -3.91
N CYS A 408 17.88 -11.20 -2.67
CA CYS A 408 18.72 -11.12 -1.47
C CYS A 408 19.95 -12.02 -1.57
N LYS A 409 19.77 -13.29 -1.93
CA LYS A 409 20.87 -14.27 -2.06
C LYS A 409 21.86 -13.91 -3.18
N ALA A 410 21.37 -13.25 -4.21
CA ALA A 410 22.17 -12.82 -5.36
C ALA A 410 22.81 -11.42 -5.18
N GLY A 411 22.50 -10.70 -4.10
CA GLY A 411 22.95 -9.31 -3.90
C GLY A 411 22.43 -8.38 -4.99
N LYS A 412 21.22 -8.61 -5.51
CA LYS A 412 20.60 -7.84 -6.59
C LYS A 412 19.39 -7.06 -6.09
N LYS A 413 18.98 -6.05 -6.85
CA LYS A 413 17.71 -5.35 -6.60
C LYS A 413 16.53 -6.29 -6.87
N SER A 414 15.47 -6.19 -6.05
CA SER A 414 14.19 -6.84 -6.33
C SER A 414 13.44 -6.13 -7.46
N ASN A 415 12.39 -6.75 -7.95
CA ASN A 415 11.56 -6.19 -9.02
C ASN A 415 10.67 -5.02 -8.55
N THR A 416 10.46 -4.84 -7.25
CA THR A 416 9.73 -3.71 -6.64
C THR A 416 10.52 -3.19 -5.43
N PRO A 417 11.68 -2.55 -5.66
CA PRO A 417 12.50 -2.06 -4.55
C PRO A 417 11.78 -0.94 -3.78
N ILE A 418 12.20 -0.71 -2.54
CA ILE A 418 11.54 0.27 -1.65
C ILE A 418 11.54 1.69 -2.24
N GLU A 419 12.57 2.09 -2.95
CA GLU A 419 12.63 3.39 -3.62
C GLU A 419 11.47 3.59 -4.60
N PHE A 420 11.09 2.57 -5.37
CA PHE A 420 9.91 2.59 -6.22
C PHE A 420 8.62 2.65 -5.40
N GLY A 421 8.52 1.84 -4.34
CA GLY A 421 7.38 1.90 -3.40
C GLY A 421 7.20 3.28 -2.76
N CYS A 422 8.31 3.98 -2.46
CA CYS A 422 8.28 5.34 -1.91
C CYS A 422 7.76 6.37 -2.93
N ASP A 423 8.10 6.23 -4.21
CA ASP A 423 7.58 7.11 -5.26
C ASP A 423 6.05 6.98 -5.40
N LEU A 424 5.54 5.76 -5.41
CA LEU A 424 4.09 5.51 -5.42
C LEU A 424 3.42 6.02 -4.15
N THR A 425 4.08 5.87 -3.01
CA THR A 425 3.59 6.37 -1.72
C THR A 425 3.54 7.88 -1.68
N GLU A 426 4.59 8.58 -2.14
CA GLU A 426 4.60 10.05 -2.22
C GLU A 426 3.47 10.57 -3.11
N PHE A 427 3.27 9.97 -4.29
CA PHE A 427 2.16 10.30 -5.17
C PHE A 427 0.80 10.24 -4.43
N ALA A 428 0.52 9.13 -3.78
CA ALA A 428 -0.73 8.94 -3.04
C ALA A 428 -0.87 9.92 -1.87
N LEU A 429 0.22 10.13 -1.11
CA LEU A 429 0.23 10.98 0.08
C LEU A 429 0.08 12.48 -0.23
N LEU A 430 0.46 12.93 -1.42
CA LEU A 430 0.14 14.29 -1.87
C LEU A 430 -1.36 14.51 -1.93
N GLY A 431 -2.12 13.56 -2.47
CA GLY A 431 -3.58 13.57 -2.44
C GLY A 431 -4.13 13.46 -1.01
N THR A 432 -3.58 12.58 -0.18
CA THR A 432 -3.98 12.43 1.23
C THR A 432 -3.74 13.71 2.02
N ALA A 433 -2.61 14.39 1.85
CA ALA A 433 -2.32 15.67 2.51
C ALA A 433 -3.33 16.76 2.10
N THR A 434 -3.70 16.80 0.81
CA THR A 434 -4.71 17.72 0.29
C THR A 434 -6.10 17.41 0.86
N LEU A 435 -6.50 16.15 0.92
CA LEU A 435 -7.75 15.72 1.56
C LEU A 435 -7.79 16.12 3.05
N ARG A 436 -6.72 15.87 3.80
CA ARG A 436 -6.61 16.24 5.22
C ARG A 436 -6.75 17.74 5.42
N ARG A 437 -6.13 18.55 4.58
CA ARG A 437 -6.19 20.01 4.64
C ARG A 437 -7.63 20.53 4.59
N TYR A 438 -8.46 19.90 3.79
CA TYR A 438 -9.85 20.32 3.57
C TYR A 438 -10.89 19.52 4.34
N SER A 439 -10.51 18.36 4.89
CA SER A 439 -11.34 17.62 5.84
C SER A 439 -11.33 18.26 7.24
N THR A 440 -10.25 18.94 7.59
CA THR A 440 -10.14 19.65 8.87
C THR A 440 -11.01 20.91 8.82
N PRO A 441 -11.93 21.14 9.77
CA PRO A 441 -12.67 22.39 9.86
C PRO A 441 -11.65 23.52 10.04
N GLY A 442 -11.32 24.22 8.96
CA GLY A 442 -10.54 25.43 9.05
C GLY A 442 -11.36 26.46 9.82
N ARG A 443 -10.76 27.17 10.76
CA ARG A 443 -11.23 28.53 11.03
C ARG A 443 -11.24 29.21 9.67
N SER A 444 -12.42 29.68 9.21
CA SER A 444 -12.46 30.50 8.01
C SER A 444 -11.44 31.61 8.21
N GLU A 445 -10.78 32.04 7.16
CA GLU A 445 -9.91 33.23 7.20
C GLU A 445 -10.66 34.49 7.72
N SER A 446 -11.99 34.39 7.85
CA SER A 446 -12.91 35.40 8.39
C SER A 446 -13.44 35.10 9.80
N GLY A 447 -12.98 34.06 10.49
CA GLY A 447 -13.45 33.73 11.85
C GLY A 447 -14.86 33.13 11.94
N ALA A 448 -15.56 32.96 10.84
CA ALA A 448 -16.89 32.35 10.79
C ALA A 448 -16.77 30.83 10.62
N VAL A 449 -17.41 30.05 11.47
CA VAL A 449 -17.65 28.61 11.23
C VAL A 449 -18.44 28.52 9.93
N ALA A 450 -17.96 27.74 8.94
CA ALA A 450 -18.70 27.49 7.72
C ALA A 450 -20.10 26.96 8.09
N ARG A 451 -21.13 27.75 7.87
CA ARG A 451 -22.50 27.30 8.07
C ARG A 451 -22.82 26.27 6.98
N PRO A 452 -23.52 25.19 7.30
CA PRO A 452 -24.03 24.29 6.28
C PRO A 452 -24.90 25.10 5.31
N ALA A 453 -24.87 24.74 4.03
CA ALA A 453 -25.78 25.30 3.06
C ALA A 453 -27.22 25.10 3.56
N ALA A 454 -28.02 26.16 3.50
CA ALA A 454 -29.43 26.11 3.87
C ALA A 454 -30.13 25.03 3.03
N PRO A 455 -31.12 24.32 3.59
CA PRO A 455 -31.90 23.36 2.83
C PRO A 455 -32.52 24.03 1.59
N PHE A 456 -32.61 23.26 0.53
CA PHE A 456 -33.13 23.71 -0.78
C PHE A 456 -34.30 24.67 -0.65
N GLY A 457 -34.16 25.90 -1.17
CA GLY A 457 -35.22 26.90 -1.22
C GLY A 457 -34.81 28.36 -0.99
N ALA A 458 -33.59 28.64 -0.52
CA ALA A 458 -33.14 30.02 -0.31
C ALA A 458 -32.26 30.49 -1.48
N SER A 459 -32.78 31.37 -2.30
CA SER A 459 -32.08 32.11 -3.35
C SER A 459 -31.05 33.06 -2.74
N GLY A 460 -29.79 32.64 -2.68
CA GLY A 460 -28.66 33.47 -2.31
C GLY A 460 -27.40 32.85 -2.87
N ARG A 461 -26.80 33.53 -3.84
CA ARG A 461 -25.49 33.16 -4.40
C ARG A 461 -24.45 33.25 -3.32
N SER A 462 -23.92 32.09 -2.88
CA SER A 462 -22.63 31.99 -2.20
C SER A 462 -21.95 30.70 -2.68
N ASP A 463 -20.65 30.79 -2.85
CA ASP A 463 -19.77 29.80 -3.47
C ASP A 463 -20.19 28.35 -3.26
N SER A 464 -20.61 27.76 -4.36
CA SER A 464 -20.90 26.38 -4.74
C SER A 464 -20.62 25.29 -3.69
N ALA A 465 -21.63 25.01 -2.85
CA ALA A 465 -21.77 23.70 -2.24
C ALA A 465 -22.82 22.90 -3.04
N VAL A 466 -22.37 21.97 -3.87
CA VAL A 466 -23.26 21.02 -4.53
C VAL A 466 -23.52 19.87 -3.57
N VAL A 467 -24.76 19.70 -3.14
CA VAL A 467 -25.17 18.50 -2.39
C VAL A 467 -25.38 17.38 -3.40
N TRP A 468 -24.49 16.39 -3.38
CA TRP A 468 -24.63 15.19 -4.18
C TRP A 468 -24.98 14.00 -3.28
N ILE A 469 -26.00 13.23 -3.64
CA ILE A 469 -26.39 12.01 -2.94
C ILE A 469 -25.91 10.84 -3.78
N PRO A 470 -25.00 9.99 -3.30
CA PRO A 470 -24.58 8.81 -4.06
C PRO A 470 -25.75 7.84 -4.23
N ALA A 471 -25.84 7.22 -5.41
CA ALA A 471 -26.80 6.15 -5.68
C ALA A 471 -26.58 4.99 -4.73
N SER A 472 -27.64 4.46 -4.14
CA SER A 472 -27.58 3.19 -3.40
C SER A 472 -27.20 2.04 -4.34
N ASN A 473 -26.49 1.03 -3.82
CA ASN A 473 -26.04 -0.14 -4.59
C ASN A 473 -27.17 -1.05 -5.10
N ASP A 474 -28.44 -0.68 -4.89
CA ASP A 474 -29.63 -1.48 -5.17
C ASP A 474 -30.38 -1.07 -6.44
N GLY A 475 -29.81 -0.18 -7.25
CA GLY A 475 -30.35 0.15 -8.60
C GLY A 475 -31.63 1.00 -8.62
N HIS A 476 -32.00 1.60 -7.51
CA HIS A 476 -33.15 2.50 -7.48
C HIS A 476 -32.85 3.87 -8.07
N VAL A 477 -33.68 4.30 -9.02
CA VAL A 477 -33.66 5.61 -9.66
C VAL A 477 -33.91 6.68 -8.59
N HIS A 478 -33.11 7.73 -8.58
CA HIS A 478 -33.26 8.87 -7.68
C HIS A 478 -34.66 9.46 -7.75
N ASP A 479 -35.37 9.42 -6.63
CA ASP A 479 -36.50 10.32 -6.38
C ASP A 479 -35.95 11.69 -5.97
N PRO A 480 -36.13 12.76 -6.76
CA PRO A 480 -35.66 14.10 -6.41
C PRO A 480 -36.32 14.66 -5.15
N ASN A 481 -37.36 14.00 -4.62
CA ASN A 481 -38.04 14.33 -3.36
C ASN A 481 -37.64 13.39 -2.20
N ALA A 482 -36.72 12.45 -2.40
CA ALA A 482 -36.27 11.58 -1.35
C ALA A 482 -35.60 12.41 -0.25
N ARG A 483 -36.09 12.28 0.98
CA ARG A 483 -35.44 12.88 2.15
C ARG A 483 -34.06 12.26 2.33
N PRO A 484 -33.03 13.04 2.73
CA PRO A 484 -31.72 12.51 3.05
C PRO A 484 -31.88 11.33 4.02
N LEU A 485 -31.27 10.19 3.71
CA LEU A 485 -31.27 9.05 4.60
C LEU A 485 -30.60 9.46 5.91
N ALA A 486 -31.38 9.59 6.96
CA ALA A 486 -30.89 9.82 8.31
C ALA A 486 -30.18 8.55 8.76
N ASN A 487 -28.86 8.54 8.68
CA ASN A 487 -28.04 7.51 9.32
C ASN A 487 -27.87 7.90 10.78
N ASN A 488 -28.61 7.25 11.68
CA ASN A 488 -28.37 7.18 13.14
C ASN A 488 -27.95 8.49 13.83
N GLY A 489 -28.61 9.62 13.49
CA GLY A 489 -28.37 10.90 14.17
C GLY A 489 -27.29 11.80 13.51
N THR A 490 -26.69 11.40 12.40
CA THR A 490 -25.87 12.27 11.56
C THR A 490 -26.69 12.78 10.38
N GLY A 491 -26.88 14.09 10.26
CA GLY A 491 -27.99 14.61 9.47
C GLY A 491 -27.73 14.89 8.01
N ALA A 492 -26.52 15.02 7.52
CA ALA A 492 -26.23 15.37 6.13
C ALA A 492 -24.80 15.08 5.73
N THR A 493 -24.56 14.91 4.42
CA THR A 493 -23.23 14.93 3.82
C THR A 493 -23.05 16.22 3.04
N TYR A 494 -21.83 16.74 2.98
CA TYR A 494 -21.49 17.88 2.14
C TYR A 494 -20.13 17.69 1.50
N TRP A 495 -19.95 18.31 0.35
CA TRP A 495 -18.68 18.31 -0.36
C TRP A 495 -17.85 19.54 0.00
N ARG A 496 -16.56 19.32 0.18
CA ARG A 496 -15.56 20.38 0.28
C ARG A 496 -14.58 20.24 -0.86
N SER A 497 -14.48 21.33 -1.63
CA SER A 497 -13.46 21.44 -2.68
C SER A 497 -12.21 22.14 -2.14
N SER A 498 -11.06 21.66 -2.55
CA SER A 498 -9.80 22.33 -2.25
C SER A 498 -9.53 23.44 -3.25
N LYS A 499 -8.76 24.45 -2.82
CA LYS A 499 -7.97 25.22 -3.80
C LYS A 499 -6.87 24.30 -4.38
N VAL A 500 -6.33 24.68 -5.53
CA VAL A 500 -5.16 24.02 -6.10
C VAL A 500 -3.96 24.24 -5.19
N LEU A 501 -3.32 23.14 -4.73
CA LEU A 501 -2.11 23.15 -3.94
C LEU A 501 -0.91 22.93 -4.86
N MET A 502 -0.06 23.95 -4.96
CA MET A 502 1.15 23.92 -5.80
C MET A 502 2.27 23.17 -5.09
N TRP A 503 2.81 22.14 -5.73
CA TRP A 503 3.85 21.29 -5.17
C TRP A 503 5.24 21.60 -5.74
N ASP A 504 6.19 21.94 -4.88
CA ASP A 504 7.60 21.99 -5.23
C ASP A 504 8.25 20.64 -4.85
N ALA A 505 8.43 19.79 -5.84
CA ALA A 505 9.02 18.46 -5.63
C ALA A 505 10.47 18.52 -5.16
N LYS A 506 11.25 19.56 -5.53
CA LYS A 506 12.63 19.73 -5.08
C LYS A 506 12.68 20.17 -3.62
N ALA A 507 11.87 21.15 -3.25
CA ALA A 507 11.79 21.63 -1.87
C ALA A 507 11.02 20.65 -0.95
N GLY A 508 10.19 19.77 -1.52
CA GLY A 508 9.37 18.83 -0.76
C GLY A 508 8.25 19.49 0.03
N ARG A 509 7.63 20.54 -0.53
CA ARG A 509 6.60 21.31 0.16
C ARG A 509 5.57 21.90 -0.80
N PHE A 510 4.39 22.17 -0.29
CA PHE A 510 3.43 23.03 -0.96
C PHE A 510 3.88 24.49 -0.86
N THR A 511 3.84 25.22 -1.99
CA THR A 511 4.34 26.60 -2.04
C THR A 511 3.29 27.64 -1.66
N ASN A 512 2.03 27.26 -1.64
CA ASN A 512 0.90 28.14 -1.44
C ASN A 512 -0.03 27.78 -0.27
N ASP A 513 0.37 26.82 0.60
CA ASP A 513 -0.44 26.46 1.79
C ASP A 513 0.43 25.86 2.91
N ASP A 514 0.69 26.65 3.96
CA ASP A 514 1.51 26.22 5.10
C ASP A 514 0.80 25.20 6.00
N VAL A 515 -0.54 25.20 6.02
CA VAL A 515 -1.29 24.19 6.79
C VAL A 515 -1.15 22.81 6.13
N ALA A 516 -1.20 22.76 4.80
CA ALA A 516 -0.96 21.52 4.07
C ALA A 516 0.46 20.98 4.32
N ASN A 517 1.45 21.88 4.47
CA ASN A 517 2.83 21.49 4.81
C ASN A 517 2.94 20.80 6.18
N GLY A 518 2.05 21.08 7.12
CA GLY A 518 1.95 20.34 8.39
C GLY A 518 1.56 18.86 8.24
N TYR A 519 1.07 18.45 7.07
CA TYR A 519 0.77 17.04 6.76
C TYR A 519 1.84 16.35 5.92
N VAL A 520 2.78 17.13 5.36
CA VAL A 520 3.96 16.61 4.66
C VAL A 520 4.91 15.91 5.62
N ASP A 521 5.11 16.49 6.78
CA ASP A 521 5.86 15.89 7.89
C ASP A 521 5.08 16.09 9.19
N THR A 522 4.95 15.02 9.97
CA THR A 522 4.24 15.05 11.25
C THR A 522 5.23 14.65 12.34
N PRO A 523 5.42 15.49 13.38
CA PRO A 523 6.36 15.19 14.45
C PRO A 523 5.98 13.89 15.16
N TYR A 524 6.99 13.13 15.52
CA TYR A 524 6.82 11.94 16.33
C TYR A 524 6.63 12.28 17.80
N ARG A 525 6.01 11.39 18.52
CA ARG A 525 6.00 11.41 19.99
C ARG A 525 7.45 11.30 20.47
N LYS A 526 7.89 12.21 21.37
CA LYS A 526 9.30 12.42 21.75
C LYS A 526 10.02 11.13 22.19
N GLU A 527 9.37 10.28 22.97
CA GLU A 527 9.90 9.01 23.47
C GLU A 527 10.06 7.95 22.39
N TRP A 528 9.47 8.16 21.22
CA TRP A 528 9.53 7.30 20.04
C TRP A 528 10.26 7.93 18.87
N ASP A 529 10.85 9.10 19.07
CA ASP A 529 11.71 9.76 18.09
C ASP A 529 13.06 9.05 18.05
N TYR A 530 13.15 7.96 17.33
CA TYR A 530 14.39 7.21 17.12
C TYR A 530 15.31 8.02 16.21
N LYS A 531 16.40 8.50 16.79
CA LYS A 531 17.56 8.94 16.01
C LYS A 531 18.23 7.66 15.47
N VAL A 532 17.89 7.27 14.25
CA VAL A 532 18.58 6.23 13.50
C VAL A 532 19.88 6.78 12.94
#